data_ef8c2a3892b5e68a60877179efece94d
#
_entry.id   ef8c2a3892b5e68a60877179efece94d
#
_cell.length_a   1.000
_cell.length_b   1.000
_cell.length_c   1.000
_cell.angle_alpha   90.00
_cell.angle_beta   90.00
_cell.angle_gamma   90.00
#
_symmetry.space_group_name_H-M   'P 1'
#
loop_
_entity.id
_entity.type
_entity.pdbx_description
1 polymer ?
#
loop_
_entity_poly.entity_id
_entity_poly.type
_entity_poly.pdbx_seq_one_letter_code
_entity_poly.pdbx_strand_id
1 'polypeptide(L)'
;MAEIALRQIRAIIAVCEEGSFTRAAARENATQSGISQHVATVERTLGVKLFERSARGIAPTPAGLRYYKSCVEAVGRLENANEEARGLAGLVTVYPRIGHMPTVPRAVLAPTLEDFVPRHPDVRLHVFEGYSGVLTDMVLGDELDFAVVPAFEGRVGLKSRLLVRDREMLLSGELAPERAIATGAV
;
A
#
# COMPACT_ATOMS: atom_id res chain seq x y z
N MET A 1 -10.39 -20.52 -19.99
CA MET A 1 -10.22 -19.15 -19.51
C MET A 1 -8.90 -18.63 -20.07
N ALA A 2 -8.87 -17.45 -20.70
CA ALA A 2 -7.61 -16.87 -21.13
C ALA A 2 -6.79 -16.47 -19.88
N GLU A 3 -5.57 -16.96 -19.81
CA GLU A 3 -4.69 -16.79 -18.67
C GLU A 3 -4.00 -15.41 -18.75
N ILE A 4 -4.12 -14.60 -17.69
CA ILE A 4 -3.42 -13.32 -17.56
C ILE A 4 -2.10 -13.57 -16.83
N ALA A 5 -0.98 -13.31 -17.49
CA ALA A 5 0.35 -13.53 -16.93
C ALA A 5 0.76 -12.42 -15.96
N LEU A 6 1.60 -12.74 -14.98
CA LEU A 6 2.11 -11.79 -13.98
C LEU A 6 2.75 -10.53 -14.60
N ARG A 7 3.48 -10.66 -15.71
CA ARG A 7 4.06 -9.53 -16.45
C ARG A 7 3.01 -8.55 -16.99
N GLN A 8 1.82 -9.05 -17.33
CA GLN A 8 0.70 -8.23 -17.78
C GLN A 8 0.06 -7.50 -16.60
N ILE A 9 -0.05 -8.16 -15.45
CA ILE A 9 -0.50 -7.54 -14.19
C ILE A 9 0.45 -6.40 -13.79
N ARG A 10 1.77 -6.63 -13.80
CA ARG A 10 2.77 -5.58 -13.51
C ARG A 10 2.68 -4.41 -14.49
N ALA A 11 2.44 -4.66 -15.77
CA ALA A 11 2.23 -3.60 -16.75
C ALA A 11 1.00 -2.72 -16.42
N ILE A 12 -0.12 -3.32 -15.96
CA ILE A 12 -1.30 -2.57 -15.52
C ILE A 12 -0.97 -1.70 -14.31
N ILE A 13 -0.30 -2.27 -13.31
CA ILE A 13 0.12 -1.53 -12.10
C ILE A 13 1.00 -0.34 -12.49
N ALA A 14 2.05 -0.58 -13.26
CA ALA A 14 2.98 0.46 -13.70
C ALA A 14 2.29 1.58 -14.49
N VAL A 15 1.38 1.27 -15.41
CA VAL A 15 0.65 2.30 -16.19
C VAL A 15 -0.29 3.10 -15.30
N CYS A 16 -0.97 2.48 -14.32
CA CYS A 16 -1.82 3.20 -13.36
C CYS A 16 -1.02 4.21 -12.54
N GLU A 17 0.12 3.81 -12.02
CA GLU A 17 0.93 4.63 -11.12
C GLU A 17 1.69 5.73 -11.86
N GLU A 18 2.21 5.42 -13.04
CA GLU A 18 2.99 6.36 -13.84
C GLU A 18 2.11 7.32 -14.70
N GLY A 19 0.87 6.96 -15.01
CA GLY A 19 0.01 7.71 -15.93
C GLY A 19 0.60 7.86 -17.33
N SER A 20 1.55 6.99 -17.72
CA SER A 20 2.30 7.04 -18.98
C SER A 20 2.85 5.68 -19.36
N PHE A 21 2.58 5.24 -20.58
CA PHE A 21 3.15 4.01 -21.11
C PHE A 21 4.68 4.06 -21.23
N THR A 22 5.24 5.22 -21.54
CA THR A 22 6.70 5.38 -21.65
C THR A 22 7.39 5.27 -20.30
N ARG A 23 6.84 5.92 -19.24
CA ARG A 23 7.41 5.81 -17.89
C ARG A 23 7.21 4.40 -17.32
N ALA A 24 6.04 3.80 -17.52
CA ALA A 24 5.79 2.42 -17.14
C ALA A 24 6.76 1.44 -17.82
N ALA A 25 7.09 1.67 -19.09
CA ALA A 25 8.07 0.86 -19.80
C ALA A 25 9.48 0.99 -19.20
N ALA A 26 9.91 2.20 -18.86
CA ALA A 26 11.19 2.43 -18.20
C ALA A 26 11.25 1.71 -16.83
N ARG A 27 10.17 1.81 -16.04
CA ARG A 27 10.05 1.14 -14.73
C ARG A 27 10.13 -0.39 -14.83
N GLU A 28 9.45 -0.97 -15.80
CA GLU A 28 9.37 -2.42 -15.98
C GLU A 28 10.53 -3.00 -16.83
N ASN A 29 11.54 -2.17 -17.17
CA ASN A 29 12.64 -2.55 -18.08
C ASN A 29 12.14 -3.16 -19.39
N ALA A 30 11.10 -2.57 -19.96
CA ALA A 30 10.42 -3.02 -21.16
C ALA A 30 10.37 -1.93 -22.25
N THR A 31 9.87 -2.28 -23.44
CA THR A 31 9.57 -1.29 -24.47
C THR A 31 8.16 -0.73 -24.28
N GLN A 32 7.94 0.52 -24.69
CA GLN A 32 6.61 1.14 -24.66
C GLN A 32 5.57 0.33 -25.45
N SER A 33 5.96 -0.21 -26.59
CA SER A 33 5.10 -1.10 -27.40
C SER A 33 4.77 -2.40 -26.66
N GLY A 34 5.72 -2.98 -25.93
CA GLY A 34 5.50 -4.16 -25.10
C GLY A 34 4.50 -3.93 -23.98
N ILE A 35 4.63 -2.84 -23.22
CA ILE A 35 3.67 -2.45 -22.20
C ILE A 35 2.29 -2.20 -22.80
N SER A 36 2.21 -1.48 -23.92
CA SER A 36 0.95 -1.23 -24.62
C SER A 36 0.27 -2.53 -25.06
N GLN A 37 1.04 -3.50 -25.56
CA GLN A 37 0.54 -4.82 -25.98
C GLN A 37 0.04 -5.63 -24.75
N HIS A 38 0.75 -5.59 -23.63
CA HIS A 38 0.31 -6.24 -22.40
C HIS A 38 -1.03 -5.70 -21.92
N VAL A 39 -1.17 -4.37 -21.85
CA VAL A 39 -2.43 -3.71 -21.49
C VAL A 39 -3.55 -4.11 -22.45
N ALA A 40 -3.32 -4.00 -23.76
CA ALA A 40 -4.32 -4.36 -24.78
C ALA A 40 -4.75 -5.83 -24.68
N THR A 41 -3.84 -6.72 -24.34
CA THR A 41 -4.15 -8.14 -24.14
C THR A 41 -5.05 -8.35 -22.93
N VAL A 42 -4.76 -7.69 -21.79
CA VAL A 42 -5.61 -7.77 -20.58
C VAL A 42 -6.99 -7.20 -20.88
N GLU A 43 -7.10 -6.00 -21.46
CA GLU A 43 -8.38 -5.39 -21.85
C GLU A 43 -9.22 -6.30 -22.76
N ARG A 44 -8.58 -6.92 -23.75
CA ARG A 44 -9.25 -7.87 -24.65
C ARG A 44 -9.74 -9.12 -23.91
N THR A 45 -8.93 -9.64 -22.98
CA THR A 45 -9.29 -10.82 -22.18
C THR A 45 -10.46 -10.53 -21.24
N LEU A 46 -10.49 -9.33 -20.66
CA LEU A 46 -11.55 -8.91 -19.74
C LEU A 46 -12.79 -8.36 -20.48
N GLY A 47 -12.67 -7.99 -21.74
CA GLY A 47 -13.74 -7.37 -22.53
C GLY A 47 -14.05 -5.93 -22.13
N VAL A 48 -13.18 -5.27 -21.35
CA VAL A 48 -13.38 -3.90 -20.86
C VAL A 48 -12.12 -3.06 -21.02
N LYS A 49 -12.32 -1.74 -21.19
CA LYS A 49 -11.21 -0.79 -21.20
C LYS A 49 -10.80 -0.45 -19.78
N LEU A 50 -9.51 -0.57 -19.50
CA LEU A 50 -8.91 -0.24 -18.21
C LEU A 50 -8.31 1.17 -18.20
N PHE A 51 -7.96 1.70 -19.37
CA PHE A 51 -7.35 3.03 -19.53
C PHE A 51 -8.04 3.83 -20.62
N GLU A 52 -8.02 5.15 -20.43
CA GLU A 52 -8.50 6.15 -21.38
C GLU A 52 -7.50 7.30 -21.52
N ARG A 53 -7.58 8.00 -22.63
CA ARG A 53 -6.79 9.22 -22.84
C ARG A 53 -7.44 10.38 -22.12
N SER A 54 -6.67 11.10 -21.34
CA SER A 54 -7.08 12.33 -20.65
C SER A 54 -6.22 13.52 -21.11
N ALA A 55 -6.63 14.72 -20.74
CA ALA A 55 -5.85 15.93 -21.01
C ALA A 55 -4.45 15.92 -20.35
N ARG A 56 -4.27 15.09 -19.31
CA ARG A 56 -3.01 14.95 -18.55
C ARG A 56 -2.21 13.70 -18.91
N GLY A 57 -2.62 12.95 -19.92
CA GLY A 57 -1.96 11.70 -20.32
C GLY A 57 -2.93 10.49 -20.31
N ILE A 58 -2.49 9.40 -19.75
CA ILE A 58 -3.30 8.18 -19.60
C ILE A 58 -3.89 8.15 -18.19
N ALA A 59 -5.18 7.89 -18.07
CA ALA A 59 -5.89 7.74 -16.81
C ALA A 59 -6.60 6.38 -16.75
N PRO A 60 -6.67 5.74 -15.57
CA PRO A 60 -7.46 4.53 -15.41
C PRO A 60 -8.96 4.85 -15.44
N THR A 61 -9.74 3.99 -16.10
CA THR A 61 -11.20 3.99 -16.01
C THR A 61 -11.65 3.52 -14.62
N PRO A 62 -12.95 3.66 -14.25
CA PRO A 62 -13.47 3.05 -13.01
C PRO A 62 -13.20 1.53 -12.92
N ALA A 63 -13.29 0.81 -14.05
CA ALA A 63 -12.93 -0.60 -14.12
C ALA A 63 -11.41 -0.80 -13.92
N GLY A 64 -10.59 0.06 -14.53
CA GLY A 64 -9.14 0.08 -14.37
C GLY A 64 -8.70 0.29 -12.92
N LEU A 65 -9.31 1.22 -12.21
CA LEU A 65 -8.99 1.46 -10.79
C LEU A 65 -9.34 0.27 -9.89
N ARG A 66 -10.48 -0.38 -10.12
CA ARG A 66 -10.86 -1.59 -9.38
C ARG A 66 -9.89 -2.73 -9.68
N TYR A 67 -9.58 -2.94 -10.95
CA TYR A 67 -8.67 -4.00 -11.38
C TYR A 67 -7.26 -3.76 -10.84
N TYR A 68 -6.77 -2.52 -10.87
CA TYR A 68 -5.49 -2.11 -10.29
C TYR A 68 -5.37 -2.50 -8.81
N LYS A 69 -6.37 -2.18 -7.98
CA LYS A 69 -6.36 -2.54 -6.56
C LYS A 69 -6.22 -4.04 -6.36
N SER A 70 -7.02 -4.83 -7.06
CA SER A 70 -6.94 -6.31 -6.98
C SER A 70 -5.60 -6.84 -7.50
N CYS A 71 -5.00 -6.21 -8.51
CA CYS A 71 -3.68 -6.57 -9.03
C CYS A 71 -2.58 -6.34 -7.99
N VAL A 72 -2.61 -5.18 -7.31
CA VAL A 72 -1.63 -4.85 -6.24
C VAL A 72 -1.71 -5.88 -5.12
N GLU A 73 -2.91 -6.20 -4.64
CA GLU A 73 -3.13 -7.23 -3.63
C GLU A 73 -2.62 -8.60 -4.07
N ALA A 74 -2.94 -9.02 -5.29
CA ALA A 74 -2.52 -10.33 -5.83
C ALA A 74 -0.99 -10.45 -5.95
N VAL A 75 -0.33 -9.39 -6.43
CA VAL A 75 1.14 -9.35 -6.54
C VAL A 75 1.77 -9.39 -5.16
N GLY A 76 1.26 -8.61 -4.19
CA GLY A 76 1.74 -8.62 -2.83
C GLY A 76 1.62 -10.00 -2.16
N ARG A 77 0.48 -10.69 -2.34
CA ARG A 77 0.30 -12.06 -1.84
C ARG A 77 1.27 -13.06 -2.46
N LEU A 78 1.56 -12.94 -3.75
CA LEU A 78 2.53 -13.79 -4.43
C LEU A 78 3.96 -13.52 -3.94
N GLU A 79 4.32 -12.27 -3.74
CA GLU A 79 5.61 -11.88 -3.17
C GLU A 79 5.77 -12.43 -1.75
N ASN A 80 4.76 -12.31 -0.90
CA ASN A 80 4.73 -12.90 0.43
C ASN A 80 4.94 -14.42 0.40
N ALA A 81 4.21 -15.14 -0.46
CA ALA A 81 4.37 -16.59 -0.60
C ALA A 81 5.79 -17.00 -1.05
N ASN A 82 6.40 -16.23 -1.95
CA ASN A 82 7.78 -16.45 -2.37
C ASN A 82 8.77 -16.24 -1.22
N GLU A 83 8.51 -15.26 -0.36
CA GLU A 83 9.33 -14.94 0.80
C GLU A 83 9.20 -15.99 1.88
N GLU A 84 7.99 -16.44 2.18
CA GLU A 84 7.73 -17.56 3.09
C GLU A 84 8.48 -18.82 2.66
N ALA A 85 8.43 -19.15 1.37
CA ALA A 85 9.15 -20.30 0.82
C ALA A 85 10.66 -20.18 0.96
N ARG A 86 11.22 -18.97 0.78
CA ARG A 86 12.64 -18.69 0.99
C ARG A 86 13.04 -18.79 2.46
N GLY A 87 12.18 -18.31 3.38
CA GLY A 87 12.38 -18.43 4.82
C GLY A 87 12.49 -19.89 5.27
N LEU A 88 11.64 -20.77 4.74
CA LEU A 88 11.69 -22.21 5.00
C LEU A 88 12.97 -22.89 4.46
N ALA A 89 13.59 -22.31 3.44
CA ALA A 89 14.87 -22.80 2.89
C ALA A 89 16.12 -22.38 3.72
N GLY A 90 15.94 -21.76 4.89
CA GLY A 90 17.04 -21.32 5.76
C GLY A 90 17.73 -20.03 5.29
N LEU A 91 17.22 -19.37 4.29
CA LEU A 91 17.62 -18.03 3.88
C LEU A 91 16.84 -17.04 4.75
N VAL A 92 17.28 -16.88 6.00
CA VAL A 92 16.58 -16.08 7.02
C VAL A 92 16.69 -14.60 6.67
N THR A 93 15.77 -14.14 5.84
CA THR A 93 15.46 -12.71 5.76
C THR A 93 14.07 -12.55 6.33
N VAL A 94 13.92 -11.82 7.41
CA VAL A 94 12.62 -11.51 8.02
C VAL A 94 12.04 -10.29 7.28
N TYR A 95 10.77 -10.37 6.86
CA TYR A 95 10.09 -9.32 6.09
C TYR A 95 8.86 -8.78 6.84
N PRO A 96 9.04 -8.01 7.92
CA PRO A 96 7.90 -7.46 8.64
C PRO A 96 7.13 -6.47 7.76
N ARG A 97 5.82 -6.68 7.68
CA ARG A 97 4.86 -5.80 6.99
C ARG A 97 4.18 -4.93 8.04
N ILE A 98 4.51 -3.65 8.02
CA ILE A 98 4.12 -2.71 9.07
C ILE A 98 3.19 -1.66 8.48
N GLY A 99 1.99 -1.51 9.08
CA GLY A 99 1.09 -0.42 8.76
C GLY A 99 1.29 0.78 9.70
N HIS A 100 1.19 2.00 9.16
CA HIS A 100 1.12 3.20 9.99
C HIS A 100 0.14 4.22 9.42
N MET A 101 -0.41 5.06 10.27
CA MET A 101 -1.23 6.19 9.84
C MET A 101 -0.38 7.36 9.37
N PRO A 102 -0.90 8.19 8.45
CA PRO A 102 -0.24 9.43 8.01
C PRO A 102 0.07 10.40 9.16
N THR A 103 -0.68 10.28 10.27
CA THR A 103 -0.50 11.07 11.50
C THR A 103 0.70 10.63 12.34
N VAL A 104 1.28 9.44 12.10
CA VAL A 104 2.54 9.05 12.72
C VAL A 104 3.64 9.96 12.16
N PRO A 105 4.25 10.83 12.99
CA PRO A 105 5.18 11.83 12.49
C PRO A 105 6.36 11.17 11.77
N ARG A 106 6.72 11.66 10.60
CA ARG A 106 7.97 11.28 9.92
C ARG A 106 9.18 11.44 10.84
N ALA A 107 9.11 12.40 11.76
CA ALA A 107 10.11 12.64 12.79
C ALA A 107 10.29 11.47 13.79
N VAL A 108 9.32 10.55 13.89
CA VAL A 108 9.43 9.35 14.72
C VAL A 108 9.82 8.14 13.87
N LEU A 109 9.16 7.96 12.73
CA LEU A 109 9.38 6.79 11.88
C LEU A 109 10.78 6.77 11.25
N ALA A 110 11.21 7.88 10.65
CA ALA A 110 12.49 7.94 9.95
C ALA A 110 13.69 7.67 10.87
N PRO A 111 13.86 8.33 12.03
CA PRO A 111 14.96 8.02 12.94
C PRO A 111 14.91 6.59 13.48
N THR A 112 13.70 6.06 13.71
CA THR A 112 13.54 4.67 14.16
C THR A 112 14.04 3.68 13.11
N LEU A 113 13.71 3.91 11.84
CA LEU A 113 14.17 3.06 10.73
C LEU A 113 15.67 3.24 10.47
N GLU A 114 16.19 4.47 10.54
CA GLU A 114 17.63 4.75 10.39
C GLU A 114 18.48 4.06 11.46
N ASP A 115 17.97 3.91 12.67
CA ASP A 115 18.63 3.20 13.75
C ASP A 115 18.45 1.67 13.65
N PHE A 116 17.28 1.20 13.23
CA PHE A 116 16.92 -0.21 13.18
C PHE A 116 17.58 -0.94 12.01
N VAL A 117 17.51 -0.40 10.79
CA VAL A 117 17.94 -1.10 9.56
C VAL A 117 19.42 -1.47 9.59
N PRO A 118 20.36 -0.61 9.99
CA PRO A 118 21.79 -1.00 10.07
C PRO A 118 22.07 -2.07 11.11
N ARG A 119 21.28 -2.14 12.18
CA ARG A 119 21.44 -3.16 13.24
C ARG A 119 20.85 -4.52 12.88
N HIS A 120 19.97 -4.55 11.89
CA HIS A 120 19.26 -5.75 11.45
C HIS A 120 19.36 -5.92 9.93
N PRO A 121 20.56 -6.20 9.37
CA PRO A 121 20.77 -6.26 7.91
C PRO A 121 19.98 -7.37 7.22
N ASP A 122 19.57 -8.40 7.98
CA ASP A 122 18.75 -9.52 7.49
C ASP A 122 17.24 -9.25 7.58
N VAL A 123 16.83 -8.04 8.03
CA VAL A 123 15.43 -7.63 8.11
C VAL A 123 15.14 -6.65 7.00
N ARG A 124 14.13 -6.94 6.19
CA ARG A 124 13.60 -6.02 5.18
C ARG A 124 12.20 -5.60 5.57
N LEU A 125 12.03 -4.32 5.87
CA LEU A 125 10.75 -3.76 6.29
C LEU A 125 9.91 -3.36 5.08
N HIS A 126 8.66 -3.81 5.06
CA HIS A 126 7.63 -3.29 4.17
C HIS A 126 6.71 -2.37 4.99
N VAL A 127 6.70 -1.09 4.62
CA VAL A 127 5.95 -0.07 5.36
C VAL A 127 4.78 0.40 4.52
N PHE A 128 3.58 0.32 5.06
CA PHE A 128 2.32 0.71 4.43
C PHE A 128 1.71 1.89 5.15
N GLU A 129 1.26 2.87 4.40
CA GLU A 129 0.52 4.02 4.92
C GLU A 129 -0.97 3.86 4.65
N GLY A 130 -1.80 4.05 5.67
CA GLY A 130 -3.24 3.92 5.53
C GLY A 130 -4.00 4.40 6.77
N TYR A 131 -5.33 4.44 6.69
CA TYR A 131 -6.18 4.78 7.83
C TYR A 131 -6.45 3.57 8.71
N SER A 132 -6.71 3.81 10.00
CA SER A 132 -6.82 2.78 11.04
C SER A 132 -7.76 1.63 10.67
N GLY A 133 -8.92 1.91 10.08
CA GLY A 133 -9.88 0.86 9.67
C GLY A 133 -9.30 -0.09 8.64
N VAL A 134 -8.63 0.46 7.60
CA VAL A 134 -8.00 -0.34 6.54
C VAL A 134 -6.83 -1.14 7.11
N LEU A 135 -5.96 -0.49 7.89
CA LEU A 135 -4.79 -1.16 8.48
C LEU A 135 -5.19 -2.30 9.44
N THR A 136 -6.24 -2.11 10.24
CA THR A 136 -6.74 -3.16 11.13
C THR A 136 -7.37 -4.33 10.37
N ASP A 137 -8.05 -4.07 9.25
CA ASP A 137 -8.55 -5.12 8.37
C ASP A 137 -7.40 -5.91 7.73
N MET A 138 -6.34 -5.23 7.30
CA MET A 138 -5.14 -5.87 6.74
C MET A 138 -4.40 -6.72 7.78
N VAL A 139 -4.35 -6.31 9.06
CA VAL A 139 -3.77 -7.15 10.14
C VAL A 139 -4.65 -8.37 10.40
N LEU A 140 -5.98 -8.23 10.42
CA LEU A 140 -6.90 -9.36 10.56
C LEU A 140 -6.85 -10.34 9.39
N GLY A 141 -6.53 -9.84 8.20
CA GLY A 141 -6.38 -10.63 6.96
C GLY A 141 -4.98 -11.19 6.74
N ASP A 142 -4.08 -11.10 7.73
CA ASP A 142 -2.67 -11.51 7.62
C ASP A 142 -1.90 -10.81 6.48
N GLU A 143 -2.38 -9.64 6.05
CA GLU A 143 -1.70 -8.80 5.05
C GLU A 143 -0.64 -7.89 5.68
N LEU A 144 -0.78 -7.58 6.98
CA LEU A 144 0.20 -6.90 7.81
C LEU A 144 0.47 -7.71 9.07
N ASP A 145 1.71 -7.68 9.55
CA ASP A 145 2.09 -8.34 10.80
C ASP A 145 1.68 -7.48 12.01
N PHE A 146 1.74 -6.17 11.87
CA PHE A 146 1.15 -5.23 12.84
C PHE A 146 0.92 -3.84 12.21
N ALA A 147 0.14 -3.01 12.90
CA ALA A 147 -0.08 -1.63 12.52
C ALA A 147 -0.01 -0.69 13.73
N VAL A 148 0.55 0.50 13.50
CA VAL A 148 0.55 1.60 14.48
C VAL A 148 -0.61 2.53 14.15
N VAL A 149 -1.59 2.53 15.03
CA VAL A 149 -2.86 3.28 14.86
C VAL A 149 -3.20 4.00 16.18
N PRO A 150 -4.02 5.05 16.16
CA PRO A 150 -4.55 5.63 17.39
C PRO A 150 -5.26 4.59 18.24
N ALA A 151 -5.25 4.81 19.56
CA ALA A 151 -5.99 3.93 20.47
C ALA A 151 -7.48 3.88 20.07
N PHE A 152 -8.04 2.69 20.04
CA PHE A 152 -9.45 2.46 19.72
C PHE A 152 -10.01 1.37 20.63
N GLU A 153 -11.33 1.31 20.74
CA GLU A 153 -11.99 0.19 21.41
C GLU A 153 -11.65 -1.10 20.66
N GLY A 154 -11.15 -2.09 21.40
CA GLY A 154 -10.57 -3.31 20.85
C GLY A 154 -11.49 -4.01 19.85
N ARG A 155 -10.89 -4.58 18.84
CA ARG A 155 -11.58 -5.36 17.80
C ARG A 155 -11.33 -6.84 18.05
N VAL A 156 -12.36 -7.67 17.94
CA VAL A 156 -12.23 -9.13 18.10
C VAL A 156 -11.16 -9.66 17.14
N GLY A 157 -10.22 -10.45 17.64
CA GLY A 157 -9.11 -11.01 16.86
C GLY A 157 -7.84 -10.17 16.84
N LEU A 158 -7.85 -8.94 17.34
CA LEU A 158 -6.65 -8.10 17.44
C LEU A 158 -6.15 -8.01 18.90
N LYS A 159 -4.82 -8.06 19.05
CA LYS A 159 -4.13 -7.70 20.30
C LYS A 159 -3.57 -6.29 20.13
N SER A 160 -3.86 -5.40 21.08
CA SER A 160 -3.32 -4.05 21.07
C SER A 160 -2.40 -3.80 22.27
N ARG A 161 -1.41 -2.94 22.07
CA ARG A 161 -0.49 -2.45 23.12
C ARG A 161 -0.29 -0.95 22.95
N LEU A 162 -0.47 -0.22 24.03
CA LEU A 162 -0.17 1.21 24.04
C LEU A 162 1.34 1.41 23.84
N LEU A 163 1.74 2.15 22.82
CA LEU A 163 3.14 2.50 22.54
C LEU A 163 3.51 3.84 23.13
N VAL A 164 2.69 4.87 22.88
CA VAL A 164 2.94 6.25 23.31
C VAL A 164 1.61 6.95 23.57
N ARG A 165 1.61 7.95 24.44
CA ARG A 165 0.50 8.90 24.62
C ARG A 165 0.87 10.18 23.90
N ASP A 166 -0.01 10.66 23.02
CA ASP A 166 0.15 11.93 22.30
C ASP A 166 -1.00 12.87 22.65
N ARG A 167 -0.88 14.13 22.23
CA ARG A 167 -1.92 15.14 22.42
C ARG A 167 -2.35 15.66 21.08
N GLU A 168 -3.63 15.57 20.82
CA GLU A 168 -4.23 16.25 19.67
C GLU A 168 -4.51 17.71 20.06
N MET A 169 -4.17 18.63 19.14
CA MET A 169 -4.49 20.05 19.28
C MET A 169 -5.46 20.46 18.18
N LEU A 170 -6.54 21.10 18.55
CA LEU A 170 -7.43 21.76 17.61
C LEU A 170 -6.86 23.13 17.24
N LEU A 171 -6.55 23.32 15.97
CA LEU A 171 -6.23 24.64 15.43
C LEU A 171 -7.50 25.23 14.84
N SER A 172 -8.02 26.30 15.44
CA SER A 172 -9.11 27.10 14.88
C SER A 172 -8.57 28.42 14.32
N GLY A 173 -9.10 28.86 13.19
CA GLY A 173 -8.94 30.24 12.75
C GLY A 173 -9.74 31.19 13.66
N GLU A 174 -9.87 32.50 13.31
CA GLU A 174 -10.54 33.53 14.10
C GLU A 174 -12.06 33.32 14.40
N LEU A 175 -12.58 32.13 14.17
CA LEU A 175 -13.95 31.76 14.55
C LEU A 175 -13.98 31.47 16.05
N ALA A 176 -14.82 32.25 16.72
CA ALA A 176 -15.03 32.30 18.16
C ALA A 176 -14.89 30.96 18.91
N PRO A 177 -14.22 30.97 20.08
CA PRO A 177 -13.95 29.75 20.88
C PRO A 177 -15.22 28.99 21.32
N GLU A 178 -16.39 29.58 21.22
CA GLU A 178 -17.68 28.97 21.59
C GLU A 178 -18.14 27.83 20.68
N ARG A 179 -17.50 27.59 19.53
CA ARG A 179 -17.79 26.48 18.60
C ARG A 179 -16.73 25.38 18.56
N ALA A 180 -15.71 25.46 19.38
CA ALA A 180 -14.79 24.35 19.53
C ALA A 180 -15.52 23.22 20.27
N ILE A 181 -15.96 22.21 19.54
CA ILE A 181 -16.43 20.96 20.13
C ILE A 181 -15.23 20.36 20.84
N ALA A 182 -15.23 20.40 22.15
CA ALA A 182 -14.29 19.64 22.94
C ALA A 182 -14.54 18.16 22.66
N THR A 183 -13.80 17.57 21.71
CA THR A 183 -13.69 16.13 21.61
C THR A 183 -12.94 15.68 22.87
N GLY A 184 -13.68 15.07 23.78
CA GLY A 184 -13.13 14.58 25.04
C GLY A 184 -11.98 13.64 24.76
N ALA A 185 -10.82 13.97 25.34
CA ALA A 185 -9.73 13.03 25.46
C ALA A 185 -10.21 11.86 26.32
N VAL A 186 -10.22 10.66 25.76
CA VAL A 186 -10.33 9.40 26.49
C VAL A 186 -8.93 8.84 26.69
#